data_7a396750837bfdddd81e2f639f335977
#
_entry.id   7a396750837bfdddd81e2f639f335977
#
_cell.length_a   1.000
_cell.length_b   1.000
_cell.length_c   1.000
_cell.angle_alpha   90.00
_cell.angle_beta   90.00
_cell.angle_gamma   90.00
#
_symmetry.space_group_name_H-M   'P 1'
#
loop_
_entity.id
_entity.type
_entity.pdbx_description
1 polymer ?
#
loop_
_entity_poly.entity_id
_entity_poly.type
_entity_poly.pdbx_seq_one_letter_code
_entity_poly.pdbx_strand_id
1 'polypeptide(L)'
;MKPKITSPIAWQQAELLMQPALIRVLDNIRKQLEESVWTGTYQEVHTPFPGYQLILERQGEQRSIDIWELCYRVCFVNYQPAHSNMQSQEVVIDTLLIEEDTGDVDWMRLDAKTRQLIQEVFANLAH
;
A
#
# COMPACT_ATOMS: atom_id res chain seq x y z
N MET A 1 10.00 2.11 -7.60
CA MET A 1 11.09 1.97 -6.60
C MET A 1 10.92 0.67 -5.84
N LYS A 2 12.00 0.00 -5.55
CA LYS A 2 11.97 -1.23 -4.76
C LYS A 2 12.39 -0.97 -3.32
N PRO A 3 11.63 -1.45 -2.33
CA PRO A 3 12.11 -1.46 -0.95
C PRO A 3 13.32 -2.38 -0.81
N LYS A 4 14.30 -1.97 -0.04
CA LYS A 4 15.48 -2.75 0.24
C LYS A 4 15.48 -3.16 1.71
N ILE A 5 15.49 -4.46 1.97
CA ILE A 5 15.45 -5.02 3.31
C ILE A 5 16.78 -5.70 3.57
N THR A 6 17.49 -5.25 4.61
CA THR A 6 18.88 -5.67 4.86
C THR A 6 19.03 -6.70 5.94
N SER A 7 17.97 -7.03 6.67
CA SER A 7 18.02 -7.94 7.83
C SER A 7 17.13 -9.16 7.56
N PRO A 8 17.59 -10.40 7.91
CA PRO A 8 16.71 -11.58 7.80
C PRO A 8 15.44 -11.47 8.64
N ILE A 9 15.53 -10.85 9.82
CA ILE A 9 14.35 -10.64 10.67
C ILE A 9 13.38 -9.70 9.98
N ALA A 10 13.87 -8.62 9.39
CA ALA A 10 13.03 -7.69 8.65
C ALA A 10 12.37 -8.34 7.44
N TRP A 11 13.06 -9.26 6.76
CA TRP A 11 12.46 -10.04 5.66
C TRP A 11 11.28 -10.87 6.14
N GLN A 12 11.43 -11.56 7.27
CA GLN A 12 10.34 -12.36 7.84
C GLN A 12 9.16 -11.49 8.23
N GLN A 13 9.43 -10.32 8.81
CA GLN A 13 8.38 -9.37 9.18
C GLN A 13 7.67 -8.81 7.94
N ALA A 14 8.40 -8.52 6.87
CA ALA A 14 7.81 -8.06 5.63
C ALA A 14 6.90 -9.14 5.03
N GLU A 15 7.35 -10.39 5.01
CA GLU A 15 6.53 -11.50 4.52
C GLU A 15 5.26 -11.67 5.35
N LEU A 16 5.35 -11.47 6.65
CA LEU A 16 4.20 -11.56 7.54
C LEU A 16 3.17 -10.46 7.24
N LEU A 17 3.63 -9.24 6.94
CA LEU A 17 2.75 -8.07 6.83
C LEU A 17 2.21 -7.83 5.42
N MET A 18 2.94 -8.23 4.37
CA MET A 18 2.60 -7.81 3.00
C MET A 18 1.24 -8.33 2.55
N GLN A 19 0.92 -9.59 2.78
CA GLN A 19 -0.37 -10.13 2.36
C GLN A 19 -1.54 -9.56 3.17
N PRO A 20 -1.46 -9.47 4.50
CA PRO A 20 -2.49 -8.77 5.27
C PRO A 20 -2.67 -7.31 4.85
N ALA A 21 -1.57 -6.61 4.56
CA ALA A 21 -1.64 -5.23 4.10
C ALA A 21 -2.38 -5.13 2.77
N LEU A 22 -2.09 -6.02 1.83
CA LEU A 22 -2.76 -6.06 0.53
C LEU A 22 -4.26 -6.26 0.70
N ILE A 23 -4.67 -7.22 1.54
CA ILE A 23 -6.08 -7.49 1.81
C ILE A 23 -6.78 -6.23 2.34
N ARG A 24 -6.16 -5.55 3.29
CA ARG A 24 -6.75 -4.35 3.89
C ARG A 24 -6.75 -3.16 2.94
N VAL A 25 -5.69 -3.00 2.13
CA VAL A 25 -5.65 -1.96 1.10
C VAL A 25 -6.82 -2.14 0.14
N LEU A 26 -7.00 -3.34 -0.40
CA LEU A 26 -8.08 -3.61 -1.35
C LEU A 26 -9.46 -3.41 -0.74
N ASP A 27 -9.66 -3.85 0.50
CA ASP A 27 -10.94 -3.69 1.20
C ASP A 27 -11.27 -2.22 1.44
N ASN A 28 -10.29 -1.42 1.85
CA ASN A 28 -10.51 0.00 2.10
C ASN A 28 -10.73 0.77 0.79
N ILE A 29 -10.06 0.38 -0.29
CA ILE A 29 -10.33 0.96 -1.61
C ILE A 29 -11.77 0.71 -2.01
N ARG A 30 -12.25 -0.52 -1.83
CA ARG A 30 -13.65 -0.86 -2.13
C ARG A 30 -14.62 0.04 -1.36
N LYS A 31 -14.38 0.23 -0.06
CA LYS A 31 -15.24 1.07 0.78
C LYS A 31 -15.23 2.52 0.33
N GLN A 32 -14.06 3.06 -0.04
CA GLN A 32 -13.95 4.42 -0.52
C GLN A 32 -14.63 4.60 -1.87
N LEU A 33 -14.52 3.63 -2.76
CA LEU A 33 -15.18 3.69 -4.06
C LEU A 33 -16.69 3.72 -3.93
N GLU A 34 -17.25 2.99 -2.95
CA GLU A 34 -18.70 3.00 -2.70
C GLU A 34 -19.21 4.39 -2.32
N GLU A 35 -18.39 5.21 -1.71
CA GLU A 35 -18.74 6.54 -1.23
C GLU A 35 -18.26 7.66 -2.15
N SER A 36 -17.60 7.32 -3.26
CA SER A 36 -16.98 8.30 -4.13
C SER A 36 -17.67 8.36 -5.49
N VAL A 37 -17.32 9.41 -6.26
CA VAL A 37 -17.78 9.55 -7.65
C VAL A 37 -16.81 8.88 -8.64
N TRP A 38 -15.73 8.29 -8.14
CA TRP A 38 -14.75 7.59 -8.97
C TRP A 38 -15.20 6.16 -9.24
N THR A 39 -14.93 5.68 -10.45
CA THR A 39 -15.03 4.25 -10.77
C THR A 39 -13.63 3.68 -10.85
N GLY A 40 -13.46 2.46 -10.33
CA GLY A 40 -12.14 1.84 -10.24
C GLY A 40 -12.07 0.51 -10.97
N THR A 41 -10.98 0.29 -11.67
CA THR A 41 -10.64 -1.01 -12.27
C THR A 41 -9.18 -1.32 -11.97
N TYR A 42 -8.86 -2.62 -11.88
CA TYR A 42 -7.48 -3.05 -11.64
C TYR A 42 -6.87 -3.51 -12.94
N GLN A 43 -5.61 -3.11 -13.16
CA GLN A 43 -4.86 -3.48 -14.35
C GLN A 43 -3.53 -4.09 -13.95
N GLU A 44 -3.22 -5.28 -14.48
CA GLU A 44 -1.93 -5.90 -14.28
C GLU A 44 -0.88 -5.18 -15.13
N VAL A 45 0.28 -4.92 -14.54
CA VAL A 45 1.41 -4.30 -15.24
C VAL A 45 2.63 -5.21 -15.13
N HIS A 46 3.49 -5.16 -16.15
CA HIS A 46 4.66 -6.05 -16.23
C HIS A 46 5.97 -5.28 -16.24
N THR A 47 5.94 -4.01 -16.60
CA THR A 47 7.14 -3.17 -16.71
C THR A 47 6.96 -1.89 -15.92
N PRO A 48 8.00 -1.37 -15.28
CA PRO A 48 9.34 -1.96 -15.13
C PRO A 48 9.38 -3.18 -14.22
N PHE A 49 8.36 -3.39 -13.38
CA PHE A 49 8.24 -4.53 -12.47
C PHE A 49 6.81 -5.05 -12.50
N PRO A 50 6.61 -6.37 -12.29
CA PRO A 50 5.26 -6.91 -12.18
C PRO A 50 4.49 -6.29 -11.02
N GLY A 51 3.21 -6.04 -11.22
CA GLY A 51 2.36 -5.47 -10.19
C GLY A 51 0.96 -5.18 -10.69
N TYR A 52 0.22 -4.42 -9.89
CA TYR A 52 -1.15 -4.02 -10.20
C TYR A 52 -1.31 -2.53 -10.00
N GLN A 53 -2.06 -1.92 -10.91
CA GLN A 53 -2.46 -0.53 -10.79
C GLN A 53 -3.98 -0.43 -10.65
N LEU A 54 -4.42 0.47 -9.78
CA LEU A 54 -5.81 0.87 -9.71
C LEU A 54 -6.01 2.04 -10.66
N ILE A 55 -6.88 1.87 -11.65
CA ILE A 55 -7.23 2.92 -12.60
C ILE A 55 -8.55 3.54 -12.14
N LEU A 56 -8.51 4.81 -11.80
CA LEU A 56 -9.67 5.57 -11.34
C LEU A 56 -10.12 6.51 -12.44
N GLU A 57 -11.41 6.53 -12.72
CA GLU A 57 -11.99 7.39 -13.74
C GLU A 57 -13.18 8.19 -13.17
N ARG A 58 -13.27 9.46 -13.58
CA ARG A 58 -14.35 10.35 -13.21
C ARG A 58 -14.51 11.44 -14.28
N GLN A 59 -15.62 11.44 -15.00
CA GLN A 59 -15.97 12.51 -15.95
C GLN A 59 -14.82 12.86 -16.91
N GLY A 60 -14.19 11.85 -17.47
CA GLY A 60 -13.06 12.02 -18.39
C GLY A 60 -11.69 12.19 -17.75
N GLU A 61 -11.65 12.33 -16.43
CA GLU A 61 -10.39 12.33 -15.70
C GLU A 61 -9.97 10.90 -15.38
N GLN A 62 -8.68 10.65 -15.43
CA GLN A 62 -8.12 9.34 -15.11
C GLN A 62 -6.94 9.50 -14.16
N ARG A 63 -6.88 8.64 -13.15
CA ARG A 63 -5.76 8.56 -12.21
C ARG A 63 -5.31 7.12 -12.10
N SER A 64 -4.03 6.93 -11.87
CA SER A 64 -3.44 5.60 -11.75
C SER A 64 -2.68 5.52 -10.43
N ILE A 65 -2.92 4.46 -9.65
CA ILE A 65 -2.31 4.27 -8.34
C ILE A 65 -1.69 2.88 -8.30
N ASP A 66 -0.41 2.81 -7.93
CA ASP A 66 0.29 1.53 -7.78
C ASP A 66 -0.12 0.89 -6.45
N ILE A 67 -0.70 -0.31 -6.52
CA ILE A 67 -1.19 -1.02 -5.34
C ILE A 67 -0.02 -1.43 -4.42
N TRP A 68 1.10 -1.87 -4.98
CA TRP A 68 2.25 -2.26 -4.15
C TRP A 68 2.86 -1.09 -3.40
N GLU A 69 2.87 0.12 -3.99
CA GLU A 69 3.32 1.32 -3.26
C GLU A 69 2.46 1.58 -2.03
N LEU A 70 1.15 1.38 -2.14
CA LEU A 70 0.27 1.54 -0.98
C LEU A 70 0.61 0.53 0.11
N CYS A 71 0.88 -0.72 -0.28
CA CYS A 71 1.29 -1.75 0.69
C CYS A 71 2.61 -1.39 1.37
N TYR A 72 3.57 -0.85 0.63
CA TYR A 72 4.85 -0.43 1.20
C TYR A 72 4.67 0.73 2.17
N ARG A 73 3.78 1.66 1.87
CA ARG A 73 3.49 2.79 2.77
C ARG A 73 2.83 2.33 4.07
N VAL A 74 2.11 1.21 4.04
CA VAL A 74 1.54 0.62 5.25
C VAL A 74 2.61 -0.13 6.05
N CYS A 75 3.36 -1.01 5.39
CA CYS A 75 4.28 -1.93 6.07
C CYS A 75 5.55 -1.26 6.60
N PHE A 76 5.97 -0.15 6.01
CA PHE A 76 7.24 0.50 6.35
C PHE A 76 6.99 1.90 6.90
N VAL A 77 7.80 2.29 7.89
CA VAL A 77 7.65 3.62 8.52
C VAL A 77 8.28 4.72 7.68
N ASN A 78 9.24 4.38 6.82
CA ASN A 78 10.05 5.39 6.11
C ASN A 78 9.96 5.30 4.59
N TYR A 79 9.02 4.50 4.05
CA TYR A 79 8.88 4.41 2.61
C TYR A 79 8.34 5.72 2.03
N GLN A 80 9.01 6.21 1.00
CA GLN A 80 8.58 7.39 0.26
C GLN A 80 8.51 7.05 -1.22
N PRO A 81 7.42 7.43 -1.91
CA PRO A 81 7.35 7.26 -3.36
C PRO A 81 8.51 7.99 -4.03
N ALA A 82 9.21 7.30 -4.92
CA ALA A 82 10.35 7.89 -5.62
C ALA A 82 9.94 8.42 -6.97
N HIS A 83 10.71 9.40 -7.44
CA HIS A 83 10.56 9.93 -8.81
C HIS A 83 11.11 8.95 -9.84
N SER A 84 11.92 7.98 -9.44
CA SER A 84 12.50 6.98 -10.34
C SER A 84 12.18 5.58 -9.85
N ASN A 85 11.56 4.77 -10.71
CA ASN A 85 11.25 3.36 -10.42
C ASN A 85 12.49 2.47 -10.41
N MET A 86 13.61 3.00 -10.82
CA MET A 86 14.87 2.24 -10.91
C MET A 86 15.69 2.28 -9.63
N GLN A 87 15.33 3.15 -8.70
CA GLN A 87 16.06 3.27 -7.44
C GLN A 87 15.50 2.36 -6.37
N SER A 88 16.40 1.80 -5.57
CA SER A 88 16.03 1.07 -4.35
C SER A 88 16.12 2.00 -3.16
N GLN A 89 15.31 1.75 -2.15
CA GLN A 89 15.43 2.48 -0.89
C GLN A 89 15.42 1.49 0.28
N GLU A 90 16.31 1.72 1.23
CA GLU A 90 16.33 0.95 2.46
C GLU A 90 15.14 1.33 3.31
N VAL A 91 14.39 0.32 3.77
CA VAL A 91 13.15 0.53 4.50
C VAL A 91 13.19 -0.12 5.86
N VAL A 92 12.40 0.44 6.78
CA VAL A 92 12.27 -0.05 8.15
C VAL A 92 10.83 -0.52 8.36
N ILE A 93 10.69 -1.74 8.87
CA ILE A 93 9.38 -2.32 9.15
C ILE A 93 8.68 -1.50 10.26
N ASP A 94 7.39 -1.28 10.08
CA ASP A 94 6.55 -0.71 11.14
C ASP A 94 6.18 -1.82 12.12
N THR A 95 6.99 -1.97 13.16
CA THR A 95 6.82 -3.04 14.14
C THR A 95 5.59 -2.85 15.03
N LEU A 96 4.96 -1.69 15.01
CA LEU A 96 3.68 -1.48 15.69
C LEU A 96 2.56 -2.30 15.08
N LEU A 97 2.75 -2.79 13.84
CA LEU A 97 1.78 -3.65 13.17
C LEU A 97 1.91 -5.12 13.57
N ILE A 98 2.87 -5.43 14.43
CA ILE A 98 3.12 -6.79 14.90
C ILE A 98 2.96 -6.82 16.42
N GLU A 99 2.18 -7.78 16.93
CA GLU A 99 2.01 -7.95 18.37
C GLU A 99 3.30 -8.44 19.00
N GLU A 100 3.73 -7.74 20.05
CA GLU A 100 5.00 -8.02 20.71
C GLU A 100 5.03 -9.39 21.35
N ASP A 101 3.92 -9.79 21.98
CA ASP A 101 3.84 -11.02 22.77
C ASP A 101 3.77 -12.28 21.91
N THR A 102 3.09 -12.22 20.76
CA THR A 102 2.82 -13.39 19.93
C THR A 102 3.60 -13.40 18.63
N GLY A 103 4.07 -12.24 18.16
CA GLY A 103 4.68 -12.10 16.85
C GLY A 103 3.69 -12.12 15.69
N ASP A 104 2.39 -12.13 15.98
CA ASP A 104 1.36 -12.12 14.96
C ASP A 104 1.01 -10.70 14.53
N VAL A 105 0.28 -10.59 13.42
CA VAL A 105 -0.18 -9.31 12.90
C VAL A 105 -1.17 -8.68 13.88
N ASP A 106 -0.97 -7.41 14.21
CA ASP A 106 -1.95 -6.61 14.95
C ASP A 106 -2.96 -6.07 13.95
N TRP A 107 -4.03 -6.81 13.75
CA TRP A 107 -5.04 -6.50 12.75
C TRP A 107 -5.73 -5.16 12.98
N MET A 108 -5.91 -4.77 14.23
CA MET A 108 -6.56 -3.49 14.55
C MET A 108 -5.70 -2.32 14.12
N ARG A 109 -4.40 -2.36 14.42
CA ARG A 109 -3.48 -1.30 14.03
C ARG A 109 -3.24 -1.29 12.53
N LEU A 110 -3.13 -2.46 11.93
CA LEU A 110 -2.97 -2.58 10.48
C LEU A 110 -4.17 -1.97 9.75
N ASP A 111 -5.39 -2.32 10.17
CA ASP A 111 -6.59 -1.79 9.54
C ASP A 111 -6.71 -0.28 9.73
N ALA A 112 -6.42 0.22 10.93
CA ALA A 112 -6.50 1.66 11.21
C ALA A 112 -5.51 2.44 10.34
N LYS A 113 -4.28 1.97 10.22
CA LYS A 113 -3.26 2.63 9.39
C LYS A 113 -3.64 2.59 7.91
N THR A 114 -4.12 1.44 7.45
CA THR A 114 -4.53 1.26 6.05
C THR A 114 -5.72 2.16 5.72
N ARG A 115 -6.72 2.18 6.59
CA ARG A 115 -7.90 3.03 6.39
C ARG A 115 -7.53 4.49 6.28
N GLN A 116 -6.66 4.97 7.17
CA GLN A 116 -6.22 6.37 7.15
C GLN A 116 -5.48 6.68 5.84
N LEU A 117 -4.58 5.79 5.42
CA LEU A 117 -3.83 5.97 4.18
C LEU A 117 -4.77 6.07 2.97
N ILE A 118 -5.72 5.14 2.85
CA ILE A 118 -6.62 5.12 1.71
C ILE A 118 -7.56 6.32 1.72
N GLN A 119 -8.03 6.74 2.89
CA GLN A 119 -8.82 7.97 3.01
C GLN A 119 -8.03 9.19 2.52
N GLU A 120 -6.76 9.29 2.87
CA GLU A 120 -5.90 10.39 2.40
C GLU A 120 -5.69 10.35 0.89
N VAL A 121 -5.49 9.16 0.33
CA VAL A 121 -5.32 8.99 -1.11
C VAL A 121 -6.55 9.51 -1.86
N PHE A 122 -7.73 9.11 -1.41
CA PHE A 122 -8.97 9.54 -2.07
C PHE A 122 -9.28 11.02 -1.84
N ALA A 123 -8.93 11.57 -0.66
CA ALA A 123 -9.08 12.99 -0.40
C ALA A 123 -8.21 13.83 -1.35
N ASN A 124 -6.99 13.35 -1.66
CA ASN A 124 -6.09 14.05 -2.57
C ASN A 124 -6.55 13.98 -4.02
N LEU A 125 -7.37 13.00 -4.38
CA LEU A 125 -7.93 12.91 -5.73
C LEU A 125 -8.93 14.01 -6.04
N ALA A 126 -9.52 14.61 -5.02
CA ALA A 126 -10.53 15.64 -5.18
C ALA A 126 -9.95 17.00 -5.59
N HIS A 127 -8.64 17.12 -5.61
CA HIS A 127 -7.94 18.38 -5.94
C HIS A 127 -7.31 18.38 -7.31
#